data_fd8082a6d1ada013ccc04b1cf2c05a97
#
_entry.id   fd8082a6d1ada013ccc04b1cf2c05a97
#
_cell.length_a   1.000
_cell.length_b   1.000
_cell.length_c   1.000
_cell.angle_alpha   90.00
_cell.angle_beta   90.00
_cell.angle_gamma   90.00
#
_symmetry.space_group_name_H-M   'P 1'
#
loop_
_entity.id
_entity.type
_entity.pdbx_description
1 polymer ?
#
loop_
_entity_poly.entity_id
_entity_poly.type
_entity_poly.pdbx_seq_one_letter_code
_entity_poly.pdbx_strand_id
1 'polypeptide(L)'
;VIVEVMPKPEILDPQGKAILGALSRTGHTGIASVRMGKRFEVTLDHEATPEDLDQIRSIAAEVFSNPVIEDVVSVTAEDAQ
;
A
#
# COMPACT_ATOMS: atom_id res chain seq x y z
N VAL A 1 -5.90 -4.02 11.87
CA VAL A 1 -4.82 -4.48 10.98
C VAL A 1 -4.70 -3.54 9.79
N ILE A 2 -3.50 -3.13 9.51
CA ILE A 2 -3.20 -2.24 8.39
C ILE A 2 -2.49 -3.04 7.32
N VAL A 3 -3.02 -2.96 6.09
CA VAL A 3 -2.42 -3.60 4.92
C VAL A 3 -2.01 -2.51 3.95
N GLU A 4 -0.76 -2.54 3.52
CA GLU A 4 -0.25 -1.60 2.53
C GLU A 4 0.17 -2.33 1.28
N VAL A 5 -0.25 -1.81 0.12
CA VAL A 5 -0.03 -2.40 -1.19
C VAL A 5 0.60 -1.34 -2.09
N MET A 6 1.66 -1.71 -2.79
CA MET A 6 2.34 -0.81 -3.72
C MET A 6 2.44 -1.45 -5.10
N PRO A 7 2.46 -0.67 -6.18
CA PRO A 7 2.78 -1.21 -7.49
C PRO A 7 4.19 -1.80 -7.48
N LYS A 8 4.40 -2.86 -8.25
CA LYS A 8 5.75 -3.41 -8.42
C LYS A 8 6.67 -2.34 -9.02
N PRO A 9 7.96 -2.35 -8.66
CA PRO A 9 8.89 -1.30 -9.13
C PRO A 9 8.96 -1.14 -10.64
N GLU A 10 8.79 -2.24 -11.38
CA GLU A 10 8.85 -2.24 -12.84
C GLU A 10 7.56 -1.77 -13.52
N ILE A 11 6.48 -1.57 -12.75
CA ILE A 11 5.20 -1.16 -13.30
C ILE A 11 5.14 0.36 -13.39
N LEU A 12 4.63 0.85 -14.53
CA LEU A 12 4.40 2.28 -14.73
C LEU A 12 3.34 2.78 -13.74
N ASP A 13 3.68 3.83 -13.01
CA ASP A 13 2.79 4.48 -12.04
C ASP A 13 2.41 5.87 -12.57
N PRO A 14 1.35 5.97 -13.38
CA PRO A 14 0.97 7.26 -13.95
C PRO A 14 0.52 8.28 -12.91
N GLN A 15 -0.05 7.82 -11.80
CA GLN A 15 -0.49 8.70 -10.72
C GLN A 15 0.70 9.30 -9.97
N GLY A 16 1.70 8.49 -9.64
CA GLY A 16 2.92 8.98 -9.03
C GLY A 16 3.68 9.93 -9.92
N LYS A 17 3.72 9.66 -11.22
CA LYS A 17 4.35 10.55 -12.21
C LYS A 17 3.61 11.87 -12.32
N ALA A 18 2.30 11.85 -12.31
CA ALA A 18 1.49 13.07 -12.37
C ALA A 18 1.73 13.95 -11.14
N ILE A 19 1.84 13.35 -9.97
CA ILE A 19 2.14 14.07 -8.73
C ILE A 19 3.52 14.70 -8.82
N LEU A 20 4.51 13.94 -9.27
CA LEU A 20 5.87 14.44 -9.42
C LEU A 20 5.92 15.63 -10.39
N GLY A 21 5.21 15.54 -11.50
CA GLY A 21 5.10 16.63 -12.47
C GLY A 21 4.47 17.88 -11.86
N ALA A 22 3.42 17.71 -11.06
CA ALA A 22 2.77 18.83 -10.37
C ALA A 22 3.72 19.50 -9.37
N LEU A 23 4.49 18.72 -8.64
CA LEU A 23 5.49 19.25 -7.69
C LEU A 23 6.55 20.08 -8.42
N SER A 24 7.03 19.59 -9.55
CA SER A 24 8.01 20.31 -10.37
C SER A 24 7.44 21.63 -10.89
N ARG A 25 6.20 21.63 -11.34
CA ARG A 25 5.55 22.85 -11.84
C ARG A 25 5.31 23.87 -10.76
N THR A 26 5.17 23.46 -9.51
CA THR A 26 4.95 24.37 -8.38
C THR A 26 6.25 24.75 -7.65
N GLY A 27 7.40 24.44 -8.26
CA GLY A 27 8.70 24.90 -7.77
C GLY A 27 9.32 24.04 -6.68
N HIS A 28 8.79 22.86 -6.44
CA HIS A 28 9.39 21.94 -5.48
C HIS A 28 10.50 21.14 -6.16
N THR A 29 11.72 21.30 -5.67
CA THR A 29 12.91 20.64 -6.21
C THR A 29 13.46 19.65 -5.20
N GLY A 30 14.30 18.72 -5.69
CA GLY A 30 14.93 17.74 -4.81
C GLY A 30 14.11 16.46 -4.62
N ILE A 31 12.95 16.37 -5.24
CA ILE A 31 12.12 15.16 -5.20
C ILE A 31 12.41 14.36 -6.46
N ALA A 32 12.97 13.16 -6.28
CA ALA A 32 13.39 12.33 -7.42
C ALA A 32 12.23 11.51 -7.98
N SER A 33 11.31 11.05 -7.12
CA SER A 33 10.20 10.22 -7.57
C SER A 33 9.05 10.27 -6.56
N VAL A 34 7.86 9.95 -7.05
CA VAL A 34 6.68 9.76 -6.22
C VAL A 34 6.02 8.47 -6.66
N ARG A 35 5.67 7.62 -5.72
CA ARG A 35 4.92 6.39 -5.96
C ARG A 35 3.65 6.41 -5.15
N MET A 36 2.56 5.94 -5.74
CA MET A 36 1.27 5.90 -5.07
C MET A 36 0.83 4.46 -4.89
N GLY A 37 0.35 4.14 -3.71
CA GLY A 37 -0.15 2.83 -3.37
C GLY A 37 -1.48 2.91 -2.65
N LYS A 38 -1.86 1.79 -2.04
CA LYS A 38 -3.13 1.64 -1.32
C LYS A 38 -2.87 1.25 0.12
N ARG A 39 -3.72 1.74 1.01
CA ARG A 39 -3.70 1.37 2.43
C ARG A 39 -5.10 0.92 2.82
N PHE A 40 -5.19 -0.26 3.40
CA PHE A 40 -6.46 -0.82 3.87
C PHE A 40 -6.46 -0.90 5.40
N GLU A 41 -7.51 -0.44 6.01
CA GLU A 41 -7.74 -0.62 7.45
C GLU A 41 -8.76 -1.75 7.61
N VAL A 42 -8.31 -2.84 8.22
CA VAL A 42 -9.16 -4.00 8.46
C VAL A 42 -9.49 -4.05 9.95
N THR A 43 -10.75 -3.89 10.27
CA THR A 43 -11.22 -3.94 11.65
C THR A 43 -11.77 -5.33 11.94
N LEU A 44 -11.19 -6.00 12.93
CA LEU A 44 -11.66 -7.29 13.39
C LEU A 44 -12.66 -7.09 14.52
N ASP A 45 -13.49 -8.09 14.74
CA ASP A 45 -14.47 -8.09 15.86
C ASP A 45 -13.87 -8.65 17.15
N HIS A 46 -12.56 -8.88 17.15
CA HIS A 46 -11.79 -9.41 18.26
C HIS A 46 -10.36 -8.92 18.17
N GLU A 47 -9.57 -9.15 19.20
CA GLU A 47 -8.15 -8.79 19.17
C GLU A 47 -7.40 -9.67 18.16
N ALA A 48 -6.56 -9.04 17.34
CA ALA A 48 -5.83 -9.74 16.29
C ALA A 48 -4.87 -10.78 16.85
N THR A 49 -4.94 -11.98 16.30
CA THR A 49 -4.03 -13.08 16.63
C THR A 49 -3.02 -13.27 15.50
N PRO A 50 -1.91 -13.99 15.72
CA PRO A 50 -0.99 -14.33 14.62
C PRO A 50 -1.68 -15.08 13.48
N GLU A 51 -2.68 -15.90 13.78
CA GLU A 51 -3.44 -16.62 12.76
C GLU A 51 -4.28 -15.67 11.91
N ASP A 52 -4.88 -14.66 12.55
CA ASP A 52 -5.62 -13.62 11.83
C ASP A 52 -4.70 -12.88 10.86
N LEU A 53 -3.48 -12.55 11.31
CA LEU A 53 -2.53 -11.85 10.45
C LEU A 53 -2.13 -12.69 9.25
N ASP A 54 -1.90 -13.99 9.44
CA ASP A 54 -1.58 -14.89 8.34
C ASP A 54 -2.72 -14.98 7.34
N GLN A 55 -3.95 -15.04 7.83
CA GLN A 55 -5.14 -15.08 7.01
C GLN A 55 -5.30 -13.80 6.21
N ILE A 56 -5.07 -12.66 6.86
CA ILE A 56 -5.16 -11.36 6.20
C ILE A 56 -4.07 -11.21 5.14
N ARG A 57 -2.87 -11.75 5.37
CA ARG A 57 -1.82 -11.73 4.34
C ARG A 57 -2.26 -12.47 3.08
N SER A 58 -2.90 -13.64 3.25
CA SER A 58 -3.43 -14.40 2.12
C SER A 58 -4.53 -13.64 1.39
N ILE A 59 -5.44 -13.03 2.15
CA ILE A 59 -6.52 -12.23 1.58
C ILE A 59 -5.96 -11.02 0.84
N ALA A 60 -4.97 -10.36 1.43
CA ALA A 60 -4.36 -9.19 0.82
C ALA A 60 -3.74 -9.53 -0.53
N ALA A 61 -3.04 -10.64 -0.62
CA ALA A 61 -2.42 -11.07 -1.87
C ALA A 61 -3.45 -11.39 -2.94
N GLU A 62 -4.60 -11.94 -2.57
CA GLU A 62 -5.61 -12.40 -3.54
C GLU A 62 -6.68 -11.35 -3.84
N VAL A 63 -7.06 -10.55 -2.84
CA VAL A 63 -8.23 -9.68 -2.93
C VAL A 63 -7.85 -8.20 -2.92
N PHE A 64 -6.95 -7.80 -2.03
CA PHE A 64 -6.59 -6.38 -1.87
C PHE A 64 -5.59 -5.91 -2.91
N SER A 65 -4.84 -6.81 -3.48
CA SER A 65 -3.85 -6.48 -4.51
C SER A 65 -4.14 -7.22 -5.80
N ASN A 66 -3.59 -6.68 -6.89
CA ASN A 66 -3.51 -7.43 -8.13
C ASN A 66 -2.09 -8.00 -8.22
N PRO A 67 -1.89 -9.30 -7.98
CA PRO A 67 -0.55 -9.87 -7.86
C PRO A 67 0.29 -9.78 -9.14
N VAL A 68 -0.35 -9.49 -10.27
CA VAL A 68 0.38 -9.28 -11.52
C VAL A 68 1.18 -7.98 -11.50
N ILE A 69 0.62 -6.93 -10.89
CA ILE A 69 1.19 -5.57 -10.94
C ILE A 69 1.47 -4.98 -9.57
N GLU A 70 1.07 -5.63 -8.48
CA GLU A 70 1.18 -5.07 -7.13
C GLU A 70 1.80 -6.04 -6.17
N ASP A 71 2.46 -5.50 -5.14
CA ASP A 71 3.01 -6.25 -4.03
C ASP A 71 2.35 -5.79 -2.73
N VAL A 72 2.05 -6.74 -1.84
CA VAL A 72 1.69 -6.43 -0.47
C VAL A 72 2.99 -6.15 0.28
N VAL A 73 3.18 -4.91 0.72
CA VAL A 73 4.46 -4.50 1.31
C VAL A 73 4.44 -4.56 2.83
N SER A 74 3.28 -4.49 3.45
CA SER A 74 3.18 -4.67 4.90
C SER A 74 1.80 -5.13 5.32
N VAL A 75 1.78 -5.93 6.39
CA VAL A 75 0.56 -6.32 7.12
C VAL A 75 0.91 -6.20 8.59
N THR A 76 0.32 -5.23 9.27
CA THR A 76 0.65 -4.96 10.66
C THR A 76 -0.61 -4.86 11.51
N ALA A 77 -0.52 -5.37 12.74
CA ALA A 77 -1.57 -5.17 13.72
C ALA A 77 -1.36 -3.81 14.39
N GLU A 78 -2.41 -3.01 14.46
CA GLU A 78 -2.39 -1.78 15.25
C GLU A 78 -3.23 -2.01 16.50
N ASP A 79 -2.73 -1.49 17.62
CA ASP A 79 -3.50 -1.50 18.84
C ASP A 79 -4.70 -0.57 18.67
N ALA A 80 -5.85 -0.99 19.21
CA ALA A 80 -7.02 -0.14 19.24
C ALA A 80 -6.73 1.11 20.08
N GLN A 81 -7.06 2.24 19.54
CA GLN A 81 -6.86 3.52 20.22
C GLN A 81 -8.18 4.14 20.60
#